data_6805d107be4cc379a43ebd6955ddd446
#
_entry.id   6805d107be4cc379a43ebd6955ddd446
#
_cell.length_a   1.000
_cell.length_b   1.000
_cell.length_c   1.000
_cell.angle_alpha   90.00
_cell.angle_beta   90.00
_cell.angle_gamma   90.00
#
_symmetry.space_group_name_H-M   'P 1'
#
loop_
_entity.id
_entity.type
_entity.pdbx_description
1 polymer ?
#
loop_
_entity_poly.entity_id
_entity_poly.type
_entity_poly.pdbx_seq_one_letter_code
_entity_poly.pdbx_strand_id
1 'polypeptide(L)'
;MLLRKIFGYVFCASLACSFISVVVVSFRTEPTTPCIAIFSSFSHNSLSECIESCQKELVSFGNMPSISLFNAEDNVVKARKIARNLHKDPNIVTIVTLGPIATKVMSQIETQKPIIYAVVPSGEALRFPKEQANIYGVHDSVDINQCCFAIHAVTNNATSLIYLQPHEPFPSSLQEEITTKLRASGIKVTGLPISTANVSSRIQFIAENRPSAVFFPLSSLSEKMGTALIKSILKENIPLITDDSSLVTEGACAACSVDYKLSGKQIAHIVRYLLSKKNKEQNRHQISTEPILSKITFNEEIIRLLGLPFNMAPVHQCISFHSADNPGLVAVQTP
;
A
#
# COMPACT_ATOMS: atom_id res chain seq x y z
N MET A 1 -59.80 55.56 0.82
CA MET A 1 -59.14 54.66 1.79
C MET A 1 -58.78 53.30 1.18
N LEU A 2 -59.48 52.83 0.15
CA LEU A 2 -59.22 51.52 -0.50
C LEU A 2 -57.95 51.50 -1.37
N LEU A 3 -57.63 52.55 -2.11
CA LEU A 3 -56.46 52.63 -2.99
C LEU A 3 -55.14 52.60 -2.24
N ARG A 4 -55.03 53.08 -1.00
CA ARG A 4 -53.82 53.04 -0.19
C ARG A 4 -53.49 51.63 0.32
N LYS A 5 -54.48 50.76 0.53
CA LYS A 5 -54.30 49.38 0.95
C LYS A 5 -53.79 48.48 -0.20
N ILE A 6 -54.29 48.72 -1.41
CA ILE A 6 -53.89 47.97 -2.62
C ILE A 6 -52.44 48.28 -2.98
N PHE A 7 -52.00 49.54 -2.87
CA PHE A 7 -50.61 49.92 -3.11
C PHE A 7 -49.61 49.25 -2.09
N GLY A 8 -50.06 49.14 -0.82
CA GLY A 8 -49.24 48.46 0.22
C GLY A 8 -49.04 46.96 -0.05
N TYR A 9 -50.09 46.28 -0.52
CA TYR A 9 -49.94 44.80 -0.82
C TYR A 9 -49.14 44.53 -2.08
N VAL A 10 -49.19 45.36 -3.10
CA VAL A 10 -48.38 45.22 -4.32
C VAL A 10 -46.95 45.54 -4.04
N PHE A 11 -46.63 46.50 -3.16
CA PHE A 11 -45.26 46.82 -2.77
C PHE A 11 -44.64 45.71 -1.89
N CYS A 12 -45.41 45.16 -0.95
CA CYS A 12 -44.96 44.01 -0.16
C CYS A 12 -44.77 42.74 -1.00
N ALA A 13 -45.63 42.48 -1.98
CA ALA A 13 -45.52 41.35 -2.88
C ALA A 13 -44.29 41.46 -3.81
N SER A 14 -43.97 42.66 -4.30
CA SER A 14 -42.79 42.90 -5.13
C SER A 14 -41.48 42.77 -4.33
N LEU A 15 -41.44 43.22 -3.06
CA LEU A 15 -40.29 43.01 -2.17
C LEU A 15 -40.09 41.54 -1.80
N ALA A 16 -41.18 40.80 -1.55
CA ALA A 16 -41.09 39.36 -1.26
C ALA A 16 -40.58 38.55 -2.47
N CYS A 17 -41.05 38.88 -3.69
CA CYS A 17 -40.55 38.26 -4.92
C CYS A 17 -39.08 38.61 -5.20
N SER A 18 -38.63 39.83 -4.90
CA SER A 18 -37.23 40.21 -5.05
C SER A 18 -36.31 39.50 -4.03
N PHE A 19 -36.80 39.30 -2.80
CA PHE A 19 -36.05 38.53 -1.78
C PHE A 19 -35.98 37.05 -2.12
N ILE A 20 -37.04 36.44 -2.64
CA ILE A 20 -37.05 35.04 -3.07
C ILE A 20 -36.11 34.86 -4.29
N SER A 21 -36.06 35.79 -5.22
CA SER A 21 -35.14 35.73 -6.36
C SER A 21 -33.67 35.88 -5.93
N VAL A 22 -33.36 36.72 -4.94
CA VAL A 22 -32.01 36.89 -4.40
C VAL A 22 -31.59 35.67 -3.58
N VAL A 23 -32.51 35.04 -2.84
CA VAL A 23 -32.20 33.81 -2.06
C VAL A 23 -32.02 32.60 -2.99
N VAL A 24 -32.75 32.49 -4.10
CA VAL A 24 -32.59 31.39 -5.08
C VAL A 24 -31.32 31.54 -5.92
N VAL A 25 -30.81 32.76 -6.14
CA VAL A 25 -29.55 32.97 -6.87
C VAL A 25 -28.32 32.71 -5.99
N SER A 26 -28.44 32.77 -4.66
CA SER A 26 -27.34 32.52 -3.75
C SER A 26 -27.01 31.02 -3.52
N PHE A 27 -27.84 30.11 -4.04
CA PHE A 27 -27.56 28.65 -3.99
C PHE A 27 -27.07 28.09 -5.33
N ARG A 28 -26.38 28.88 -6.15
CA ARG A 28 -25.53 28.27 -7.17
C ARG A 28 -24.32 27.66 -6.43
N THR A 29 -24.44 26.39 -6.07
CA THR A 29 -23.29 25.57 -5.77
C THR A 29 -22.31 25.74 -6.93
N GLU A 30 -21.10 26.23 -6.65
CA GLU A 30 -20.00 26.20 -7.61
C GLU A 30 -19.93 24.78 -8.20
N PRO A 31 -19.68 24.61 -9.50
CA PRO A 31 -19.59 23.30 -10.08
C PRO A 31 -18.50 22.53 -9.33
N THR A 32 -18.93 21.56 -8.53
CA THR A 32 -18.02 20.72 -7.76
C THR A 32 -17.18 19.93 -8.75
N THR A 33 -15.88 20.21 -8.84
CA THR A 33 -14.97 19.41 -9.67
C THR A 33 -14.73 18.08 -8.98
N PRO A 34 -15.20 16.97 -9.56
CA PRO A 34 -15.02 15.67 -8.93
C PRO A 34 -13.54 15.34 -8.76
N CYS A 35 -13.20 14.75 -7.63
CA CYS A 35 -11.82 14.44 -7.26
C CYS A 35 -11.68 13.01 -6.74
N ILE A 36 -10.62 12.33 -7.12
CA ILE A 36 -10.17 11.04 -6.58
C ILE A 36 -9.13 11.35 -5.50
N ALA A 37 -9.36 10.89 -4.28
CA ALA A 37 -8.38 11.00 -3.21
C ALA A 37 -7.50 9.76 -3.17
N ILE A 38 -6.18 9.92 -3.20
CA ILE A 38 -5.23 8.84 -2.90
C ILE A 38 -4.62 9.15 -1.53
N PHE A 39 -4.88 8.28 -0.58
CA PHE A 39 -4.53 8.45 0.83
C PHE A 39 -3.59 7.34 1.30
N SER A 40 -2.30 7.66 1.52
CA SER A 40 -1.27 6.72 1.97
C SER A 40 -1.06 6.77 3.48
N SER A 41 -0.66 5.62 4.06
CA SER A 41 -0.32 5.49 5.47
C SER A 41 1.00 6.18 5.79
N PHE A 42 1.99 6.04 4.94
CA PHE A 42 3.36 6.59 5.05
C PHE A 42 3.94 6.84 3.65
N SER A 43 5.12 7.45 3.57
CA SER A 43 5.88 7.56 2.33
C SER A 43 6.80 6.36 2.19
N HIS A 44 6.92 5.82 0.98
CA HIS A 44 7.85 4.75 0.63
C HIS A 44 7.98 4.64 -0.89
N ASN A 45 9.14 4.21 -1.38
CA ASN A 45 9.38 4.10 -2.82
C ASN A 45 8.36 3.18 -3.51
N SER A 46 8.06 2.02 -2.91
CA SER A 46 7.06 1.08 -3.44
C SER A 46 5.65 1.69 -3.50
N LEU A 47 5.27 2.48 -2.49
CA LEU A 47 4.00 3.22 -2.50
C LEU A 47 4.00 4.31 -3.57
N SER A 48 5.13 5.01 -3.75
CA SER A 48 5.30 6.01 -4.81
C SER A 48 5.15 5.38 -6.19
N GLU A 49 5.77 4.22 -6.45
CA GLU A 49 5.59 3.46 -7.70
C GLU A 49 4.13 3.09 -7.97
N CYS A 50 3.41 2.66 -6.93
CA CYS A 50 1.98 2.35 -7.01
C CYS A 50 1.15 3.59 -7.35
N ILE A 51 1.41 4.71 -6.65
CA ILE A 51 0.72 5.99 -6.86
C ILE A 51 0.97 6.51 -8.28
N GLU A 52 2.23 6.58 -8.69
CA GLU A 52 2.62 7.07 -10.04
C GLU A 52 2.00 6.23 -11.14
N SER A 53 2.05 4.90 -11.00
CA SER A 53 1.44 3.99 -11.97
C SER A 53 -0.07 4.16 -12.04
N CYS A 54 -0.74 4.30 -10.89
CA CYS A 54 -2.18 4.56 -10.80
C CYS A 54 -2.55 5.89 -11.47
N GLN A 55 -1.82 6.96 -11.16
CA GLN A 55 -2.05 8.28 -11.75
C GLN A 55 -1.86 8.26 -13.29
N LYS A 56 -0.78 7.63 -13.75
CA LYS A 56 -0.47 7.51 -15.17
C LYS A 56 -1.55 6.75 -15.94
N GLU A 57 -2.04 5.65 -15.36
CA GLU A 57 -3.10 4.85 -15.95
C GLU A 57 -4.44 5.60 -15.96
N LEU A 58 -4.79 6.31 -14.85
CA LEU A 58 -5.99 7.13 -14.79
C LEU A 58 -5.98 8.25 -15.84
N VAL A 59 -4.84 8.93 -16.02
CA VAL A 59 -4.67 9.96 -17.05
C VAL A 59 -4.84 9.38 -18.45
N SER A 60 -4.33 8.17 -18.71
CA SER A 60 -4.45 7.51 -20.02
C SER A 60 -5.89 7.22 -20.45
N PHE A 61 -6.80 7.07 -19.49
CA PHE A 61 -8.23 6.85 -19.79
C PHE A 61 -8.95 8.10 -20.31
N GLY A 62 -8.34 9.29 -20.17
CA GLY A 62 -8.99 10.57 -20.50
C GLY A 62 -10.21 10.84 -19.61
N ASN A 63 -10.66 12.08 -19.56
CA ASN A 63 -11.90 12.50 -18.91
C ASN A 63 -12.16 11.91 -17.49
N MET A 64 -11.10 11.75 -16.69
CA MET A 64 -11.16 11.29 -15.30
C MET A 64 -11.20 12.49 -14.35
N PRO A 65 -11.78 12.33 -13.13
CA PRO A 65 -11.71 13.34 -12.08
C PRO A 65 -10.26 13.74 -11.74
N SER A 66 -10.08 14.92 -11.16
CA SER A 66 -8.78 15.36 -10.63
C SER A 66 -8.30 14.41 -9.53
N ILE A 67 -6.99 14.38 -9.28
CA ILE A 67 -6.39 13.50 -8.27
C ILE A 67 -5.73 14.35 -7.19
N SER A 68 -6.04 14.06 -5.93
CA SER A 68 -5.40 14.68 -4.76
C SER A 68 -4.72 13.63 -3.89
N LEU A 69 -3.50 13.94 -3.45
CA LEU A 69 -2.67 13.04 -2.65
C LEU A 69 -2.69 13.47 -1.18
N PHE A 70 -2.83 12.49 -0.29
CA PHE A 70 -2.82 12.67 1.16
C PHE A 70 -1.90 11.64 1.79
N ASN A 71 -1.14 12.05 2.82
CA ASN A 71 -0.22 11.17 3.53
C ASN A 71 -0.37 11.34 5.05
N ALA A 72 -0.58 10.21 5.74
CA ALA A 72 -0.69 10.17 7.19
C ALA A 72 0.67 10.32 7.91
N GLU A 73 1.79 10.11 7.20
CA GLU A 73 3.15 10.15 7.79
C GLU A 73 3.30 9.22 9.00
N ASP A 74 2.73 8.02 8.89
CA ASP A 74 2.74 7.00 9.94
C ASP A 74 2.09 7.46 11.27
N ASN A 75 1.14 8.41 11.16
CA ASN A 75 0.49 9.03 12.30
C ASN A 75 -1.02 8.81 12.26
N VAL A 76 -1.52 8.00 13.20
CA VAL A 76 -2.94 7.64 13.31
C VAL A 76 -3.84 8.86 13.57
N VAL A 77 -3.36 9.86 14.32
CA VAL A 77 -4.15 11.08 14.62
C VAL A 77 -4.31 11.90 13.34
N LYS A 78 -3.21 12.07 12.59
CA LYS A 78 -3.22 12.73 11.27
C LYS A 78 -4.12 11.98 10.30
N ALA A 79 -4.01 10.64 10.25
CA ALA A 79 -4.87 9.79 9.43
C ALA A 79 -6.36 10.01 9.70
N ARG A 80 -6.76 10.04 10.97
CA ARG A 80 -8.16 10.30 11.36
C ARG A 80 -8.64 11.69 10.94
N LYS A 81 -7.77 12.70 11.01
CA LYS A 81 -8.10 14.06 10.55
C LYS A 81 -8.32 14.08 9.04
N ILE A 82 -7.40 13.47 8.28
CA ILE A 82 -7.53 13.35 6.81
C ILE A 82 -8.82 12.61 6.45
N ALA A 83 -9.08 11.45 7.05
CA ALA A 83 -10.26 10.64 6.74
C ALA A 83 -11.58 11.39 7.00
N ARG A 84 -11.68 12.15 8.09
CA ARG A 84 -12.87 12.99 8.37
C ARG A 84 -13.05 14.09 7.33
N ASN A 85 -11.98 14.69 6.86
CA ASN A 85 -12.03 15.71 5.82
C ASN A 85 -12.50 15.10 4.49
N LEU A 86 -11.93 13.97 4.08
CA LEU A 86 -12.31 13.26 2.86
C LEU A 86 -13.78 12.80 2.89
N HIS A 87 -14.25 12.33 4.04
CA HIS A 87 -15.65 11.93 4.24
C HIS A 87 -16.60 13.12 4.02
N LYS A 88 -16.26 14.30 4.57
CA LYS A 88 -17.10 15.51 4.51
C LYS A 88 -17.04 16.23 3.18
N ASP A 89 -15.98 16.07 2.40
CA ASP A 89 -15.80 16.78 1.13
C ASP A 89 -16.70 16.19 0.04
N PRO A 90 -17.71 16.94 -0.47
CA PRO A 90 -18.61 16.47 -1.51
C PRO A 90 -17.91 16.29 -2.87
N ASN A 91 -16.74 16.90 -3.09
CA ASN A 91 -15.99 16.76 -4.32
C ASN A 91 -15.29 15.40 -4.43
N ILE A 92 -15.01 14.75 -3.32
CA ILE A 92 -14.38 13.42 -3.32
C ILE A 92 -15.40 12.37 -3.75
N VAL A 93 -15.17 11.78 -4.92
CA VAL A 93 -16.06 10.77 -5.51
C VAL A 93 -15.58 9.32 -5.27
N THR A 94 -14.30 9.13 -5.00
CA THR A 94 -13.67 7.84 -4.76
C THR A 94 -12.41 8.04 -3.92
N ILE A 95 -12.12 7.09 -3.04
CA ILE A 95 -10.96 7.14 -2.15
C ILE A 95 -10.13 5.87 -2.37
N VAL A 96 -8.87 6.05 -2.75
CA VAL A 96 -7.86 5.00 -2.79
C VAL A 96 -7.06 5.07 -1.50
N THR A 97 -6.98 3.97 -0.75
CA THR A 97 -6.19 3.90 0.48
C THR A 97 -5.01 2.96 0.31
N LEU A 98 -3.81 3.41 0.66
CA LEU A 98 -2.57 2.65 0.53
C LEU A 98 -1.95 2.42 1.91
N GLY A 99 -1.84 1.14 2.28
CA GLY A 99 -1.32 0.72 3.56
C GLY A 99 -2.35 0.63 4.69
N PRO A 100 -1.99 0.01 5.83
CA PRO A 100 -2.94 -0.42 6.86
C PRO A 100 -3.59 0.72 7.63
N ILE A 101 -2.84 1.79 7.98
CA ILE A 101 -3.37 2.91 8.77
C ILE A 101 -4.45 3.66 8.01
N ALA A 102 -4.15 4.07 6.76
CA ALA A 102 -5.08 4.81 5.91
C ALA A 102 -6.36 3.99 5.68
N THR A 103 -6.20 2.72 5.35
CA THR A 103 -7.32 1.80 5.09
C THR A 103 -8.18 1.58 6.31
N LYS A 104 -7.57 1.26 7.47
CA LYS A 104 -8.28 1.03 8.74
C LYS A 104 -9.09 2.24 9.16
N VAL A 105 -8.47 3.42 9.14
CA VAL A 105 -9.15 4.64 9.60
C VAL A 105 -10.25 5.06 8.62
N MET A 106 -10.02 4.92 7.32
CA MET A 106 -11.01 5.29 6.31
C MET A 106 -12.22 4.37 6.34
N SER A 107 -12.01 3.06 6.47
CA SER A 107 -13.10 2.07 6.56
C SER A 107 -14.01 2.26 7.78
N GLN A 108 -13.51 2.88 8.86
CA GLN A 108 -14.32 3.17 10.05
C GLN A 108 -15.20 4.42 9.92
N ILE A 109 -14.88 5.32 8.98
CA ILE A 109 -15.50 6.65 8.86
C ILE A 109 -16.40 6.73 7.64
N GLU A 110 -15.97 6.13 6.51
CA GLU A 110 -16.65 6.26 5.23
C GLU A 110 -17.47 4.99 4.91
N THR A 111 -18.75 5.19 4.68
CA THR A 111 -19.70 4.08 4.39
C THR A 111 -20.42 4.22 3.06
N GLN A 112 -20.24 5.34 2.35
CA GLN A 112 -20.98 5.64 1.12
C GLN A 112 -20.07 5.71 -0.12
N LYS A 113 -18.96 6.48 -0.02
CA LYS A 113 -18.02 6.64 -1.13
C LYS A 113 -17.23 5.35 -1.32
N PRO A 114 -16.94 4.94 -2.56
CA PRO A 114 -16.09 3.78 -2.82
C PRO A 114 -14.70 3.96 -2.20
N ILE A 115 -14.23 2.95 -1.48
CA ILE A 115 -12.88 2.84 -0.95
C ILE A 115 -12.20 1.70 -1.69
N ILE A 116 -11.08 1.98 -2.35
CA ILE A 116 -10.24 0.96 -2.96
C ILE A 116 -8.96 0.88 -2.12
N TYR A 117 -8.71 -0.27 -1.49
CA TYR A 117 -7.48 -0.45 -0.72
C TYR A 117 -6.44 -1.28 -1.46
N ALA A 118 -5.18 -0.99 -1.22
CA ALA A 118 -4.04 -1.78 -1.64
C ALA A 118 -2.88 -1.61 -0.66
N VAL A 119 -1.84 -2.43 -0.81
CA VAL A 119 -0.67 -2.44 0.08
C VAL A 119 -1.10 -2.69 1.54
N VAL A 120 -2.04 -3.64 1.69
CA VAL A 120 -2.53 -4.11 2.99
C VAL A 120 -2.38 -5.63 3.00
N PRO A 121 -1.60 -6.20 3.93
CA PRO A 121 -1.45 -7.63 4.05
C PRO A 121 -2.80 -8.35 4.16
N SER A 122 -2.93 -9.49 3.50
CA SER A 122 -4.21 -10.22 3.35
C SER A 122 -4.94 -10.50 4.67
N GLY A 123 -4.21 -10.77 5.74
CA GLY A 123 -4.78 -11.00 7.07
C GLY A 123 -5.38 -9.76 7.73
N GLU A 124 -4.91 -8.57 7.40
CA GLU A 124 -5.51 -7.31 7.88
C GLU A 124 -6.74 -6.93 7.06
N ALA A 125 -6.74 -7.21 5.76
CA ALA A 125 -7.91 -7.02 4.91
C ALA A 125 -9.12 -7.84 5.39
N LEU A 126 -8.90 -9.04 5.93
CA LEU A 126 -9.95 -9.89 6.48
C LEU A 126 -10.62 -9.33 7.75
N ARG A 127 -10.03 -8.33 8.41
CA ARG A 127 -10.59 -7.67 9.62
C ARG A 127 -11.51 -6.49 9.29
N PHE A 128 -11.70 -6.16 8.02
CA PHE A 128 -12.70 -5.16 7.66
C PHE A 128 -14.10 -5.69 7.89
N PRO A 129 -15.07 -4.83 8.24
CA PRO A 129 -16.46 -5.24 8.32
C PRO A 129 -16.90 -5.85 6.99
N LYS A 130 -17.20 -7.16 6.97
CA LYS A 130 -17.60 -7.88 5.74
C LYS A 130 -18.87 -7.32 5.09
N GLU A 131 -19.63 -6.53 5.85
CA GLU A 131 -20.92 -5.96 5.44
C GLU A 131 -20.78 -4.62 4.72
N GLN A 132 -19.59 -4.01 4.66
CA GLN A 132 -19.39 -2.75 3.96
C GLN A 132 -19.31 -2.97 2.44
N ALA A 133 -20.40 -2.71 1.77
CA ALA A 133 -20.53 -2.87 0.31
C ALA A 133 -19.73 -1.84 -0.52
N ASN A 134 -19.08 -0.87 0.12
CA ASN A 134 -18.31 0.20 -0.54
C ASN A 134 -16.80 -0.01 -0.51
N ILE A 135 -16.31 -1.14 0.00
CA ILE A 135 -14.87 -1.44 0.11
C ILE A 135 -14.47 -2.48 -0.94
N TYR A 136 -13.44 -2.16 -1.70
CA TYR A 136 -12.86 -2.97 -2.76
C TYR A 136 -11.37 -3.15 -2.47
N GLY A 137 -10.81 -4.32 -2.74
CA GLY A 137 -9.41 -4.62 -2.46
C GLY A 137 -8.62 -5.00 -3.69
N VAL A 138 -7.41 -4.48 -3.80
CA VAL A 138 -6.37 -5.08 -4.63
C VAL A 138 -5.55 -5.97 -3.70
N HIS A 139 -5.70 -7.29 -3.89
CA HIS A 139 -4.97 -8.24 -3.08
C HIS A 139 -3.51 -8.27 -3.53
N ASP A 140 -2.65 -7.75 -2.67
CA ASP A 140 -1.21 -7.89 -2.78
C ASP A 140 -0.73 -8.84 -1.69
N SER A 141 -0.77 -10.11 -1.96
CA SER A 141 -0.16 -11.10 -1.09
C SER A 141 1.19 -11.51 -1.65
N VAL A 142 2.22 -11.32 -0.85
CA VAL A 142 3.51 -11.97 -1.13
C VAL A 142 3.31 -13.48 -1.00
N ASP A 143 3.70 -14.24 -2.00
CA ASP A 143 3.65 -15.70 -1.90
C ASP A 143 4.72 -16.17 -0.89
N ILE A 144 4.22 -16.72 0.22
CA ILE A 144 5.06 -17.24 1.30
C ILE A 144 6.02 -18.33 0.81
N ASN A 145 5.63 -19.14 -0.19
CA ASN A 145 6.51 -20.13 -0.77
C ASN A 145 7.71 -19.47 -1.44
N GLN A 146 7.48 -18.35 -2.12
CA GLN A 146 8.55 -17.58 -2.76
C GLN A 146 9.46 -16.92 -1.72
N CYS A 147 8.93 -16.41 -0.60
CA CYS A 147 9.76 -15.92 0.49
C CYS A 147 10.64 -17.02 1.09
N CYS A 148 10.06 -18.19 1.37
CA CYS A 148 10.81 -19.34 1.85
C CYS A 148 11.87 -19.79 0.84
N PHE A 149 11.52 -19.81 -0.44
CA PHE A 149 12.43 -20.13 -1.52
C PHE A 149 13.60 -19.12 -1.58
N ALA A 150 13.32 -17.81 -1.53
CA ALA A 150 14.37 -16.78 -1.54
C ALA A 150 15.35 -16.94 -0.36
N ILE A 151 14.83 -17.27 0.84
CA ILE A 151 15.65 -17.55 2.02
C ILE A 151 16.54 -18.78 1.77
N HIS A 152 15.97 -19.88 1.28
CA HIS A 152 16.73 -21.09 1.00
C HIS A 152 17.77 -20.92 -0.12
N ALA A 153 17.43 -20.15 -1.16
CA ALA A 153 18.33 -19.91 -2.29
C ALA A 153 19.62 -19.19 -1.90
N VAL A 154 19.56 -18.30 -0.91
CA VAL A 154 20.73 -17.52 -0.45
C VAL A 154 21.40 -18.07 0.80
N THR A 155 20.80 -19.06 1.48
CA THR A 155 21.34 -19.55 2.77
C THR A 155 21.82 -21.00 2.76
N ASN A 156 21.48 -21.80 1.76
CA ASN A 156 21.79 -23.22 1.63
C ASN A 156 21.76 -23.97 2.98
N ASN A 157 20.57 -24.47 3.37
CA ASN A 157 20.31 -25.12 4.66
C ASN A 157 20.27 -24.19 5.87
N ALA A 158 19.51 -23.09 5.75
CA ALA A 158 19.24 -22.21 6.89
C ALA A 158 18.70 -22.99 8.09
N THR A 159 19.32 -22.78 9.26
CA THR A 159 18.87 -23.36 10.53
C THR A 159 18.16 -22.36 11.41
N SER A 160 18.41 -21.07 11.19
CA SER A 160 17.85 -19.97 12.00
C SER A 160 17.59 -18.73 11.18
N LEU A 161 16.50 -18.04 11.48
CA LEU A 161 16.13 -16.75 10.91
C LEU A 161 15.74 -15.77 12.02
N ILE A 162 16.21 -14.54 11.94
CA ILE A 162 15.67 -13.42 12.72
C ILE A 162 14.69 -12.66 11.82
N TYR A 163 13.42 -12.58 12.27
CA TYR A 163 12.39 -11.75 11.64
C TYR A 163 12.33 -10.43 12.39
N LEU A 164 12.70 -9.32 11.75
CA LEU A 164 12.60 -7.99 12.32
C LEU A 164 11.13 -7.60 12.38
N GLN A 165 10.69 -7.11 13.55
CA GLN A 165 9.32 -6.71 13.84
C GLN A 165 9.27 -5.20 14.04
N PRO A 166 9.10 -4.39 12.97
CA PRO A 166 8.89 -2.96 13.12
C PRO A 166 7.66 -2.70 13.98
N HIS A 167 7.71 -1.63 14.78
CA HIS A 167 6.56 -1.22 15.57
C HIS A 167 5.55 -0.55 14.64
N GLU A 168 4.59 -1.33 14.20
CA GLU A 168 3.47 -0.88 13.38
C GLU A 168 2.20 -0.86 14.24
N PRO A 169 1.27 0.09 14.02
CA PRO A 169 0.00 0.15 14.76
C PRO A 169 -0.88 -1.09 14.52
N PHE A 170 -0.63 -1.82 13.46
CA PHE A 170 -1.38 -3.02 13.07
C PHE A 170 -0.39 -4.11 12.64
N PRO A 171 -0.29 -5.21 13.40
CA PRO A 171 0.61 -6.31 13.06
C PRO A 171 0.21 -6.97 11.74
N SER A 172 1.20 -7.37 10.95
CA SER A 172 1.02 -8.07 9.69
C SER A 172 0.78 -9.57 9.91
N SER A 173 -0.18 -10.15 9.20
CA SER A 173 -0.37 -11.61 9.14
C SER A 173 0.77 -12.32 8.40
N LEU A 174 1.47 -11.62 7.51
CA LEU A 174 2.61 -12.14 6.75
C LEU A 174 3.68 -12.73 7.69
N GLN A 175 3.96 -12.05 8.81
CA GLN A 175 4.89 -12.54 9.81
C GLN A 175 4.48 -13.91 10.37
N GLU A 176 3.20 -14.08 10.73
CA GLU A 176 2.71 -15.34 11.30
C GLU A 176 2.79 -16.47 10.27
N GLU A 177 2.42 -16.20 9.03
CA GLU A 177 2.46 -17.15 7.92
C GLU A 177 3.90 -17.56 7.57
N ILE A 178 4.83 -16.61 7.38
CA ILE A 178 6.25 -16.88 7.16
C ILE A 178 6.83 -17.70 8.32
N THR A 179 6.57 -17.26 9.55
CA THR A 179 7.10 -17.94 10.74
C THR A 179 6.61 -19.38 10.82
N THR A 180 5.31 -19.62 10.59
CA THR A 180 4.73 -20.96 10.63
C THR A 180 5.33 -21.87 9.58
N LYS A 181 5.46 -21.38 8.34
CA LYS A 181 5.97 -22.17 7.22
C LYS A 181 7.46 -22.50 7.36
N LEU A 182 8.28 -21.53 7.75
CA LEU A 182 9.71 -21.75 7.98
C LEU A 182 9.96 -22.69 9.15
N ARG A 183 9.16 -22.61 10.22
CA ARG A 183 9.24 -23.59 11.33
C ARG A 183 8.87 -24.99 10.88
N ALA A 184 7.86 -25.14 10.03
CA ALA A 184 7.49 -26.43 9.45
C ALA A 184 8.63 -27.03 8.58
N SER A 185 9.48 -26.18 8.01
CA SER A 185 10.71 -26.59 7.26
C SER A 185 11.94 -26.79 8.16
N GLY A 186 11.79 -26.78 9.50
CA GLY A 186 12.88 -26.97 10.45
C GLY A 186 13.72 -25.73 10.76
N ILE A 187 13.34 -24.56 10.29
CA ILE A 187 14.06 -23.30 10.55
C ILE A 187 13.57 -22.68 11.86
N LYS A 188 14.49 -22.43 12.79
CA LYS A 188 14.18 -21.68 14.02
C LYS A 188 13.97 -20.20 13.69
N VAL A 189 12.74 -19.69 13.82
CA VAL A 189 12.41 -18.28 13.59
C VAL A 189 12.29 -17.54 14.91
N THR A 190 13.09 -16.46 15.07
CA THR A 190 13.06 -15.56 16.22
C THR A 190 12.54 -14.19 15.78
N GLY A 191 11.38 -13.76 16.32
CA GLY A 191 10.89 -12.40 16.14
C GLY A 191 11.69 -11.41 16.99
N LEU A 192 12.17 -10.33 16.38
CA LEU A 192 12.97 -9.31 17.05
C LEU A 192 12.31 -7.93 16.89
N PRO A 193 11.64 -7.39 17.93
CA PRO A 193 11.06 -6.06 17.87
C PRO A 193 12.12 -5.00 17.63
N ILE A 194 11.90 -4.15 16.62
CA ILE A 194 12.84 -3.11 16.20
C ILE A 194 12.13 -1.76 16.00
N SER A 195 12.81 -0.68 16.37
CA SER A 195 12.38 0.70 16.19
C SER A 195 13.59 1.60 16.02
N THR A 196 13.39 2.84 15.63
CA THR A 196 14.48 3.83 15.55
C THR A 196 15.24 4.01 16.86
N ALA A 197 14.58 3.80 18.00
CA ALA A 197 15.19 3.97 19.33
C ALA A 197 16.12 2.82 19.75
N ASN A 198 15.94 1.61 19.17
CA ASN A 198 16.70 0.43 19.62
C ASN A 198 17.54 -0.24 18.51
N VAL A 199 17.64 0.36 17.33
CA VAL A 199 18.35 -0.23 16.16
C VAL A 199 19.75 -0.72 16.53
N SER A 200 20.57 0.08 17.21
CA SER A 200 21.96 -0.29 17.53
C SER A 200 22.03 -1.54 18.40
N SER A 201 21.22 -1.64 19.45
CA SER A 201 21.19 -2.83 20.31
C SER A 201 20.64 -4.07 19.59
N ARG A 202 19.75 -3.89 18.60
CA ARG A 202 19.24 -4.99 17.78
C ARG A 202 20.25 -5.49 16.78
N ILE A 203 21.03 -4.62 16.18
CA ILE A 203 22.17 -5.02 15.31
C ILE A 203 23.20 -5.82 16.12
N GLN A 204 23.54 -5.34 17.34
CA GLN A 204 24.43 -6.10 18.23
C GLN A 204 23.86 -7.48 18.55
N PHE A 205 22.58 -7.59 18.89
CA PHE A 205 21.92 -8.87 19.14
C PHE A 205 21.99 -9.80 17.93
N ILE A 206 21.79 -9.27 16.71
CA ILE A 206 21.90 -10.03 15.46
C ILE A 206 23.33 -10.56 15.28
N ALA A 207 24.32 -9.69 15.48
CA ALA A 207 25.75 -10.06 15.36
C ALA A 207 26.16 -11.15 16.35
N GLU A 208 25.69 -11.08 17.61
CA GLU A 208 25.97 -12.07 18.66
C GLU A 208 25.31 -13.43 18.38
N ASN A 209 24.07 -13.42 17.84
CA ASN A 209 23.32 -14.66 17.58
C ASN A 209 23.65 -15.32 16.24
N ARG A 210 24.30 -14.62 15.31
CA ARG A 210 24.72 -15.09 13.98
C ARG A 210 23.66 -15.97 13.29
N PRO A 211 22.44 -15.41 13.00
CA PRO A 211 21.40 -16.17 12.29
C PRO A 211 21.88 -16.52 10.88
N SER A 212 21.29 -17.55 10.29
CA SER A 212 21.53 -17.90 8.88
C SER A 212 21.07 -16.78 7.93
N ALA A 213 20.04 -16.02 8.33
CA ALA A 213 19.56 -14.84 7.62
C ALA A 213 18.75 -13.92 8.54
N VAL A 214 18.58 -12.67 8.08
CA VAL A 214 17.63 -11.70 8.65
C VAL A 214 16.55 -11.40 7.62
N PHE A 215 15.27 -11.42 8.03
CA PHE A 215 14.16 -10.94 7.22
C PHE A 215 13.70 -9.58 7.73
N PHE A 216 13.65 -8.59 6.84
CA PHE A 216 13.23 -7.22 7.14
C PHE A 216 12.04 -6.81 6.28
N PRO A 217 10.82 -6.74 6.85
CA PRO A 217 9.62 -6.45 6.08
C PRO A 217 9.51 -4.97 5.68
N LEU A 218 8.75 -4.72 4.61
CA LEU A 218 8.31 -3.40 4.18
C LEU A 218 7.56 -2.69 5.32
N SER A 219 8.00 -1.49 5.69
CA SER A 219 7.47 -0.72 6.80
C SER A 219 7.90 0.74 6.74
N SER A 220 7.36 1.58 7.60
CA SER A 220 7.84 2.95 7.78
C SER A 220 9.29 3.00 8.30
N LEU A 221 9.74 1.95 9.01
CA LEU A 221 11.12 1.84 9.45
C LEU A 221 12.05 1.51 8.28
N SER A 222 11.62 0.66 7.33
CA SER A 222 12.42 0.32 6.15
C SER A 222 12.68 1.54 5.27
N GLU A 223 11.72 2.44 5.14
CA GLU A 223 11.91 3.72 4.47
C GLU A 223 12.94 4.62 5.19
N LYS A 224 12.78 4.78 6.51
CA LYS A 224 13.60 5.73 7.28
C LYS A 224 15.03 5.27 7.50
N MET A 225 15.24 3.98 7.65
CA MET A 225 16.50 3.39 8.10
C MET A 225 16.97 2.16 7.31
N GLY A 226 16.24 1.76 6.26
CA GLY A 226 16.50 0.53 5.51
C GLY A 226 17.96 0.43 5.05
N THR A 227 18.46 1.43 4.33
CA THR A 227 19.84 1.48 3.84
C THR A 227 20.87 1.38 4.97
N ALA A 228 20.67 2.11 6.08
CA ALA A 228 21.60 2.09 7.21
C ALA A 228 21.61 0.74 7.93
N LEU A 229 20.43 0.15 8.11
CA LEU A 229 20.25 -1.17 8.72
C LEU A 229 20.90 -2.27 7.86
N ILE A 230 20.64 -2.27 6.56
CA ILE A 230 21.25 -3.21 5.61
C ILE A 230 22.77 -3.15 5.68
N LYS A 231 23.35 -1.94 5.56
CA LYS A 231 24.81 -1.75 5.63
C LYS A 231 25.40 -2.25 6.95
N SER A 232 24.68 -2.10 8.04
CA SER A 232 25.13 -2.57 9.35
C SER A 232 25.08 -4.09 9.48
N ILE A 233 24.03 -4.73 8.97
CA ILE A 233 23.89 -6.20 8.99
C ILE A 233 24.90 -6.85 8.02
N LEU A 234 25.13 -6.27 6.84
CA LEU A 234 26.12 -6.76 5.88
C LEU A 234 27.54 -6.73 6.44
N LYS A 235 27.92 -5.76 7.27
CA LYS A 235 29.23 -5.74 7.94
C LYS A 235 29.47 -6.96 8.83
N GLU A 236 28.41 -7.57 9.32
CA GLU A 236 28.46 -8.80 10.13
C GLU A 236 28.48 -10.06 9.26
N ASN A 237 28.54 -9.94 7.92
CA ASN A 237 28.44 -11.02 6.94
C ASN A 237 27.16 -11.86 7.09
N ILE A 238 26.03 -11.22 7.41
CA ILE A 238 24.73 -11.86 7.55
C ILE A 238 23.85 -11.46 6.37
N PRO A 239 23.26 -12.42 5.62
CA PRO A 239 22.36 -12.10 4.52
C PRO A 239 21.04 -11.49 5.03
N LEU A 240 20.60 -10.43 4.35
CA LEU A 240 19.31 -9.81 4.59
C LEU A 240 18.38 -10.07 3.42
N ILE A 241 17.18 -10.56 3.73
CA ILE A 241 16.09 -10.78 2.79
C ILE A 241 14.93 -9.87 3.20
N THR A 242 14.12 -9.43 2.23
CA THR A 242 13.02 -8.47 2.45
C THR A 242 11.82 -8.80 1.54
N ASP A 243 10.69 -8.16 1.78
CA ASP A 243 9.56 -8.09 0.85
C ASP A 243 9.50 -6.75 0.09
N ASP A 244 10.58 -5.97 0.17
CA ASP A 244 10.72 -4.67 -0.47
C ASP A 244 11.82 -4.69 -1.54
N SER A 245 11.42 -4.70 -2.81
CA SER A 245 12.37 -4.75 -3.92
C SER A 245 13.29 -3.53 -4.03
N SER A 246 12.91 -2.37 -3.48
CA SER A 246 13.75 -1.19 -3.48
C SER A 246 15.02 -1.37 -2.62
N LEU A 247 14.93 -2.18 -1.57
CA LEU A 247 16.05 -2.45 -0.68
C LEU A 247 17.11 -3.38 -1.29
N VAL A 248 16.81 -4.07 -2.40
CA VAL A 248 17.80 -4.92 -3.10
C VAL A 248 18.89 -4.05 -3.72
N THR A 249 18.54 -2.89 -4.27
CA THR A 249 19.53 -1.93 -4.79
C THR A 249 20.37 -1.30 -3.69
N GLU A 250 19.86 -1.30 -2.45
CA GLU A 250 20.55 -0.78 -1.27
C GLU A 250 21.45 -1.82 -0.57
N GLY A 251 21.42 -3.08 -1.05
CA GLY A 251 22.29 -4.15 -0.56
C GLY A 251 21.59 -5.35 0.09
N ALA A 252 20.26 -5.45 0.06
CA ALA A 252 19.60 -6.69 0.45
C ALA A 252 19.95 -7.81 -0.54
N CYS A 253 20.13 -9.05 -0.05
CA CYS A 253 20.49 -10.20 -0.88
C CYS A 253 19.35 -10.62 -1.80
N ALA A 254 18.12 -10.53 -1.31
CA ALA A 254 16.92 -10.88 -2.07
C ALA A 254 15.71 -10.13 -1.56
N ALA A 255 14.75 -9.90 -2.46
CA ALA A 255 13.41 -9.47 -2.10
C ALA A 255 12.38 -10.38 -2.76
N CYS A 256 11.35 -10.75 -1.98
CA CYS A 256 10.13 -11.35 -2.48
C CYS A 256 9.02 -10.31 -2.37
N SER A 257 8.72 -9.59 -3.43
CA SER A 257 7.88 -8.40 -3.41
C SER A 257 6.72 -8.47 -4.39
N VAL A 258 5.68 -7.71 -4.10
CA VAL A 258 4.56 -7.45 -5.01
C VAL A 258 5.00 -6.51 -6.14
N ASP A 259 4.41 -6.63 -7.32
CA ASP A 259 4.58 -5.66 -8.40
C ASP A 259 3.66 -4.44 -8.17
N TYR A 260 4.19 -3.43 -7.48
CA TYR A 260 3.42 -2.23 -7.14
C TYR A 260 3.03 -1.38 -8.36
N LYS A 261 3.74 -1.49 -9.48
CA LYS A 261 3.33 -0.84 -10.74
C LYS A 261 2.06 -1.51 -11.29
N LEU A 262 1.99 -2.82 -11.21
CA LEU A 262 0.79 -3.56 -11.61
C LEU A 262 -0.38 -3.29 -10.65
N SER A 263 -0.11 -3.23 -9.32
CA SER A 263 -1.11 -2.81 -8.32
C SER A 263 -1.72 -1.45 -8.65
N GLY A 264 -0.88 -0.47 -8.99
CA GLY A 264 -1.34 0.86 -9.38
C GLY A 264 -2.27 0.85 -10.61
N LYS A 265 -1.93 0.07 -11.64
CA LYS A 265 -2.81 -0.11 -12.82
C LYS A 265 -4.14 -0.75 -12.45
N GLN A 266 -4.14 -1.82 -11.66
CA GLN A 266 -5.38 -2.47 -11.21
C GLN A 266 -6.27 -1.51 -10.43
N ILE A 267 -5.71 -0.72 -9.51
CA ILE A 267 -6.44 0.34 -8.80
C ILE A 267 -7.12 1.28 -9.79
N ALA A 268 -6.38 1.76 -10.80
CA ALA A 268 -6.92 2.68 -11.80
C ALA A 268 -8.09 2.06 -12.58
N HIS A 269 -8.01 0.79 -12.96
CA HIS A 269 -9.09 0.08 -13.63
C HIS A 269 -10.32 -0.07 -12.73
N ILE A 270 -10.15 -0.37 -11.43
CA ILE A 270 -11.25 -0.42 -10.46
C ILE A 270 -11.91 0.96 -10.31
N VAL A 271 -11.13 2.02 -10.16
CA VAL A 271 -11.63 3.40 -10.10
C VAL A 271 -12.48 3.73 -11.33
N ARG A 272 -11.94 3.48 -12.54
CA ARG A 272 -12.66 3.70 -13.79
C ARG A 272 -13.97 2.92 -13.86
N TYR A 273 -13.95 1.65 -13.44
CA TYR A 273 -15.15 0.81 -13.41
C TYR A 273 -16.22 1.39 -12.48
N LEU A 274 -15.84 1.79 -11.27
CA LEU A 274 -16.77 2.33 -10.27
C LEU A 274 -17.35 3.68 -10.68
N LEU A 275 -16.59 4.51 -11.40
CA LEU A 275 -17.04 5.82 -11.88
C LEU A 275 -17.86 5.74 -13.17
N SER A 276 -17.86 4.61 -13.89
CA SER A 276 -18.64 4.45 -15.11
C SER A 276 -20.14 4.40 -14.80
N LYS A 277 -20.95 5.20 -15.56
CA LYS A 277 -22.41 5.31 -15.34
C LYS A 277 -23.20 4.02 -15.51
N LYS A 278 -22.62 3.01 -16.17
CA LYS A 278 -23.31 1.74 -16.49
C LYS A 278 -23.48 0.80 -15.29
N ASN A 279 -22.76 1.01 -14.18
CA ASN A 279 -22.62 0.01 -13.12
C ASN A 279 -23.33 0.38 -11.80
N LYS A 280 -24.30 1.29 -11.82
CA LYS A 280 -24.93 1.74 -10.56
C LYS A 280 -25.79 0.69 -9.83
N GLU A 281 -26.16 -0.44 -10.44
CA GLU A 281 -27.11 -1.36 -9.82
C GLU A 281 -26.82 -2.87 -9.93
N GLN A 282 -25.99 -3.38 -10.81
CA GLN A 282 -26.02 -4.81 -11.10
C GLN A 282 -24.81 -5.69 -10.73
N ASN A 283 -23.60 -5.16 -10.44
CA ASN A 283 -22.44 -6.06 -10.25
C ASN A 283 -21.44 -5.63 -9.17
N ARG A 284 -21.91 -5.27 -7.98
CA ARG A 284 -21.01 -4.99 -6.83
C ARG A 284 -20.19 -6.22 -6.38
N HIS A 285 -20.60 -7.43 -6.74
CA HIS A 285 -19.94 -8.68 -6.33
C HIS A 285 -18.92 -9.23 -7.32
N GLN A 286 -18.69 -8.61 -8.47
CA GLN A 286 -17.83 -9.11 -9.55
C GLN A 286 -16.55 -8.32 -9.81
N ILE A 287 -16.12 -7.45 -8.88
CA ILE A 287 -14.76 -6.93 -8.96
C ILE A 287 -13.85 -8.02 -8.39
N SER A 288 -13.58 -9.04 -9.21
CA SER A 288 -12.52 -9.99 -8.94
C SER A 288 -11.20 -9.27 -9.16
N THR A 289 -10.46 -9.04 -8.11
CA THR A 289 -9.06 -8.64 -8.21
C THR A 289 -8.26 -9.94 -8.32
N GLU A 290 -7.72 -10.19 -9.50
CA GLU A 290 -6.74 -11.26 -9.63
C GLU A 290 -5.58 -10.96 -8.68
N PRO A 291 -5.11 -11.95 -7.91
CA PRO A 291 -3.98 -11.74 -7.03
C PRO A 291 -2.77 -11.32 -7.88
N ILE A 292 -2.09 -10.26 -7.45
CA ILE A 292 -0.85 -9.83 -8.09
C ILE A 292 0.21 -10.85 -7.76
N LEU A 293 0.86 -11.38 -8.80
CA LEU A 293 1.96 -12.32 -8.63
C LEU A 293 3.12 -11.61 -7.96
N SER A 294 3.68 -12.23 -6.93
CA SER A 294 4.92 -11.78 -6.35
C SER A 294 6.10 -12.11 -7.28
N LYS A 295 7.13 -11.28 -7.23
CA LYS A 295 8.40 -11.50 -7.92
C LYS A 295 9.52 -11.64 -6.91
N ILE A 296 10.52 -12.48 -7.21
CA ILE A 296 11.74 -12.53 -6.44
C ILE A 296 12.83 -11.78 -7.21
N THR A 297 13.52 -10.89 -6.51
CA THR A 297 14.68 -10.17 -7.05
C THR A 297 15.89 -10.53 -6.22
N PHE A 298 17.01 -10.92 -6.85
CA PHE A 298 18.27 -11.24 -6.19
C PHE A 298 19.32 -10.19 -6.52
N ASN A 299 20.19 -9.90 -5.55
CA ASN A 299 21.41 -9.12 -5.74
C ASN A 299 22.61 -10.08 -5.78
N GLU A 300 22.99 -10.52 -6.98
CA GLU A 300 24.08 -11.47 -7.16
C GLU A 300 25.44 -10.91 -6.69
N GLU A 301 25.65 -9.60 -6.80
CA GLU A 301 26.88 -8.97 -6.33
C GLU A 301 27.04 -9.12 -4.81
N ILE A 302 25.99 -8.82 -4.07
CA ILE A 302 25.99 -8.95 -2.60
C ILE A 302 26.07 -10.42 -2.18
N ILE A 303 25.32 -11.31 -2.85
CA ILE A 303 25.39 -12.76 -2.57
C ILE A 303 26.83 -13.28 -2.76
N ARG A 304 27.49 -12.87 -3.85
CA ARG A 304 28.89 -13.24 -4.12
C ARG A 304 29.85 -12.60 -3.11
N LEU A 305 29.64 -11.33 -2.74
CA LEU A 305 30.45 -10.63 -1.73
C LEU A 305 30.43 -11.35 -0.38
N LEU A 306 29.27 -11.86 0.02
CA LEU A 306 29.09 -12.63 1.26
C LEU A 306 29.57 -14.08 1.15
N GLY A 307 30.05 -14.52 -0.01
CA GLY A 307 30.48 -15.93 -0.23
C GLY A 307 29.35 -16.94 -0.08
N LEU A 308 28.10 -16.52 -0.31
CA LEU A 308 26.94 -17.38 -0.13
C LEU A 308 26.77 -18.32 -1.32
N PRO A 309 26.36 -19.56 -1.07
CA PRO A 309 26.03 -20.50 -2.14
C PRO A 309 24.72 -20.09 -2.79
N PHE A 310 24.80 -19.53 -3.99
CA PHE A 310 23.65 -19.16 -4.77
C PHE A 310 23.26 -20.27 -5.73
N ASN A 311 22.16 -20.97 -5.45
CA ASN A 311 21.67 -22.04 -6.30
C ASN A 311 20.38 -21.62 -7.01
N MET A 312 20.50 -21.33 -8.30
CA MET A 312 19.38 -21.02 -9.20
C MET A 312 18.66 -22.26 -9.78
N ALA A 313 19.13 -23.48 -9.47
CA ALA A 313 18.58 -24.70 -10.07
C ALA A 313 17.07 -24.90 -9.88
N PRO A 314 16.43 -24.49 -8.79
CA PRO A 314 14.97 -24.51 -8.66
C PRO A 314 14.24 -23.41 -9.47
N VAL A 315 14.97 -22.43 -10.01
CA VAL A 315 14.44 -21.23 -10.68
C VAL A 315 14.08 -21.48 -12.15
N HIS A 316 14.36 -22.66 -12.70
CA HIS A 316 14.11 -22.98 -14.11
C HIS A 316 12.63 -22.94 -14.56
N GLN A 317 11.70 -22.71 -13.65
CA GLN A 317 10.29 -22.44 -13.99
C GLN A 317 9.96 -20.92 -13.99
N CYS A 318 10.93 -20.07 -13.77
CA CYS A 318 10.72 -18.63 -13.60
C CYS A 318 11.32 -17.86 -14.78
N ILE A 319 10.59 -16.86 -15.29
CA ILE A 319 11.10 -15.98 -16.35
C ILE A 319 12.09 -15.01 -15.72
N SER A 320 13.35 -15.09 -16.08
CA SER A 320 14.38 -14.15 -15.64
C SER A 320 14.33 -12.88 -16.49
N PHE A 321 14.13 -11.73 -15.87
CA PHE A 321 14.32 -10.42 -16.49
C PHE A 321 15.65 -9.84 -16.03
N HIS A 322 16.56 -9.58 -16.98
CA HIS A 322 17.74 -8.78 -16.71
C HIS A 322 17.34 -7.31 -16.79
N SER A 323 17.59 -6.55 -15.74
CA SER A 323 17.46 -5.10 -15.82
C SER A 323 18.62 -4.57 -16.66
N ALA A 324 18.31 -3.87 -17.76
CA ALA A 324 19.32 -3.24 -18.61
C ALA A 324 20.14 -2.16 -17.87
N ASP A 325 19.59 -1.59 -16.80
CA ASP A 325 20.17 -0.48 -16.04
C ASP A 325 21.06 -0.93 -14.87
N ASN A 326 20.99 -2.21 -14.48
CA ASN A 326 21.84 -2.76 -13.40
C ASN A 326 22.06 -4.27 -13.61
N PRO A 327 23.20 -4.67 -14.23
CA PRO A 327 23.45 -6.05 -14.64
C PRO A 327 23.61 -7.05 -13.48
N GLY A 328 23.77 -6.56 -12.24
CA GLY A 328 23.85 -7.42 -11.04
C GLY A 328 22.49 -7.78 -10.43
N LEU A 329 21.37 -7.27 -10.98
CA LEU A 329 20.02 -7.54 -10.48
C LEU A 329 19.30 -8.55 -11.38
N VAL A 330 18.90 -9.67 -10.80
CA VAL A 330 18.08 -10.69 -11.46
C VAL A 330 16.70 -10.70 -10.81
N ALA A 331 15.66 -10.39 -11.59
CA ALA A 331 14.28 -10.52 -11.16
C ALA A 331 13.68 -11.81 -11.76
N VAL A 332 13.02 -12.58 -10.92
CA VAL A 332 12.41 -13.85 -11.28
C VAL A 332 10.92 -13.76 -11.01
N GLN A 333 10.11 -13.95 -12.04
CA GLN A 333 8.67 -13.97 -11.94
C GLN A 333 8.17 -15.42 -12.08
N THR A 334 7.41 -15.91 -11.11
CA THR A 334 6.77 -17.23 -11.19
C THR A 334 5.43 -17.10 -11.92
N PRO A 335 5.03 -18.10 -12.69
CA PRO A 335 3.73 -18.12 -13.37
C PRO A 335 2.54 -18.18 -12.40
#